data_6b024659428d8017bbdae3d300674a63
#
_entry.id   6b024659428d8017bbdae3d300674a63
#
_cell.length_a   1.000
_cell.length_b   1.000
_cell.length_c   1.000
_cell.angle_alpha   90.00
_cell.angle_beta   90.00
_cell.angle_gamma   90.00
#
_symmetry.space_group_name_H-M   'P 1'
#
loop_
_entity.id
_entity.type
_entity.pdbx_description
1 polymer ?
#
loop_
_entity_poly.entity_id
_entity_poly.type
_entity_poly.pdbx_seq_one_letter_code
_entity_poly.pdbx_strand_id
1 'polypeptide(L)'
;KAIAVIQGKAEVSMCIPYMREKQEDYANIIIEAMPGLLVTVDYDLNIIQMNKAANDLFDISRKKQLLGKAVGEIMDDYPIINMIAFNREIVQDCIYLNEQKRYIERVLTNDWKNKLILCIMKDVTREKESEKKQNRAKAEAVQMADKLAAEQLRIVHEIASLLGETAADTKV
;
A
#
# COMPACT_ATOMS: atom_id res chain seq x y z
N LYS A 1 -38.59 9.28 -28.03
CA LYS A 1 -38.81 9.06 -26.58
C LYS A 1 -39.10 10.35 -25.82
N ALA A 2 -38.48 11.49 -26.14
CA ALA A 2 -38.78 12.79 -25.51
C ALA A 2 -40.26 13.16 -25.59
N ILE A 3 -40.89 12.94 -26.72
CA ILE A 3 -42.34 13.22 -26.92
C ILE A 3 -43.22 12.34 -26.01
N ALA A 4 -42.85 11.07 -25.78
CA ALA A 4 -43.59 10.16 -24.91
C ALA A 4 -43.50 10.56 -23.43
N VAL A 5 -42.37 11.15 -22.99
CA VAL A 5 -42.21 11.72 -21.63
C VAL A 5 -43.11 12.96 -21.46
N ILE A 6 -43.11 13.88 -22.43
CA ILE A 6 -43.93 15.10 -22.40
C ILE A 6 -45.42 14.73 -22.40
N GLN A 7 -45.81 13.63 -23.04
CA GLN A 7 -47.20 13.13 -23.08
C GLN A 7 -47.55 12.27 -21.84
N GLY A 8 -46.68 12.13 -20.85
CA GLY A 8 -46.92 11.32 -19.64
C GLY A 8 -47.00 9.80 -19.89
N LYS A 9 -46.60 9.33 -21.09
CA LYS A 9 -46.65 7.90 -21.49
C LYS A 9 -45.38 7.12 -21.16
N ALA A 10 -44.29 7.80 -20.75
CA ALA A 10 -43.06 7.20 -20.33
C ALA A 10 -42.33 8.10 -19.31
N GLU A 11 -41.63 7.50 -18.36
CA GLU A 11 -40.77 8.21 -17.43
C GLU A 11 -39.37 8.44 -18.06
N VAL A 12 -38.70 9.53 -17.64
CA VAL A 12 -37.30 9.85 -18.06
C VAL A 12 -36.36 8.69 -17.72
N SER A 13 -36.63 8.04 -16.59
CA SER A 13 -35.90 6.85 -16.12
C SER A 13 -35.89 5.64 -17.07
N MET A 14 -36.87 5.59 -18.00
CA MET A 14 -36.95 4.55 -19.04
C MET A 14 -36.06 4.85 -20.26
N CYS A 15 -35.33 5.95 -20.27
CA CYS A 15 -34.42 6.29 -21.36
C CYS A 15 -33.07 5.62 -21.13
N ILE A 16 -32.67 4.66 -22.00
CA ILE A 16 -31.40 3.94 -21.91
C ILE A 16 -30.17 4.87 -21.81
N PRO A 17 -30.07 5.94 -22.63
CA PRO A 17 -28.95 6.91 -22.47
C PRO A 17 -28.95 7.59 -21.11
N TYR A 18 -30.11 8.01 -20.60
CA TYR A 18 -30.23 8.63 -19.27
C TYR A 18 -29.84 7.69 -18.14
N MET A 19 -30.22 6.40 -18.23
CA MET A 19 -29.85 5.41 -17.25
C MET A 19 -28.34 5.12 -17.28
N ARG A 20 -27.72 5.11 -18.47
CA ARG A 20 -26.27 4.96 -18.63
C ARG A 20 -25.51 6.14 -18.00
N GLU A 21 -25.88 7.35 -18.35
CA GLU A 21 -25.31 8.58 -17.80
C GLU A 21 -25.40 8.60 -16.26
N LYS A 22 -26.56 8.22 -15.71
CA LYS A 22 -26.75 8.14 -14.26
C LYS A 22 -25.94 7.03 -13.59
N GLN A 23 -25.70 5.91 -14.25
CA GLN A 23 -24.83 4.84 -13.75
C GLN A 23 -23.35 5.27 -13.76
N GLU A 24 -22.90 5.96 -14.80
CA GLU A 24 -21.56 6.53 -14.90
C GLU A 24 -21.32 7.58 -13.81
N ASP A 25 -22.30 8.45 -13.54
CA ASP A 25 -22.24 9.44 -12.48
C ASP A 25 -22.11 8.80 -11.10
N TYR A 26 -22.89 7.75 -10.80
CA TYR A 26 -22.79 7.04 -9.53
C TYR A 26 -21.43 6.32 -9.36
N ALA A 27 -20.92 5.69 -10.41
CA ALA A 27 -19.62 5.05 -10.38
C ALA A 27 -18.50 6.07 -10.08
N ASN A 28 -18.55 7.23 -10.73
CA ASN A 28 -17.60 8.32 -10.50
C ASN A 28 -17.70 8.87 -9.08
N ILE A 29 -18.91 9.06 -8.53
CA ILE A 29 -19.10 9.52 -7.15
C ILE A 29 -18.47 8.51 -6.17
N ILE A 30 -18.66 7.21 -6.38
CA ILE A 30 -18.08 6.17 -5.52
C ILE A 30 -16.54 6.20 -5.61
N ILE A 31 -15.99 6.28 -6.81
CA ILE A 31 -14.55 6.33 -7.05
C ILE A 31 -13.93 7.56 -6.35
N GLU A 32 -14.55 8.74 -6.53
CA GLU A 32 -14.06 9.98 -5.92
C GLU A 32 -14.19 10.02 -4.39
N ALA A 33 -15.20 9.32 -3.84
CA ALA A 33 -15.44 9.24 -2.40
C ALA A 33 -14.59 8.16 -1.71
N MET A 34 -13.91 7.28 -2.45
CA MET A 34 -13.08 6.23 -1.86
C MET A 34 -11.89 6.83 -1.08
N PRO A 35 -11.67 6.40 0.18
CA PRO A 35 -10.53 6.86 0.98
C PRO A 35 -9.20 6.26 0.51
N GLY A 36 -9.23 5.17 -0.26
CA GLY A 36 -8.06 4.57 -0.91
C GLY A 36 -7.66 5.34 -2.15
N LEU A 37 -6.37 5.28 -2.48
CA LEU A 37 -5.85 5.85 -3.71
C LEU A 37 -6.19 4.91 -4.87
N LEU A 38 -6.74 5.45 -5.95
CA LEU A 38 -7.08 4.67 -7.12
C LEU A 38 -6.48 5.31 -8.37
N VAL A 39 -5.74 4.49 -9.13
CA VAL A 39 -5.19 4.85 -10.44
C VAL A 39 -5.53 3.74 -11.42
N THR A 40 -6.06 4.08 -12.58
CA THR A 40 -6.31 3.14 -13.67
C THR A 40 -5.35 3.45 -14.81
N VAL A 41 -4.72 2.43 -15.36
CA VAL A 41 -3.71 2.52 -16.43
C VAL A 41 -4.13 1.64 -17.60
N ASP A 42 -3.83 2.05 -18.81
CA ASP A 42 -3.93 1.19 -20.00
C ASP A 42 -2.69 0.30 -20.16
N TYR A 43 -2.71 -0.57 -21.16
CA TYR A 43 -1.57 -1.45 -21.46
C TYR A 43 -0.37 -0.72 -22.08
N ASP A 44 -0.55 0.54 -22.51
CA ASP A 44 0.53 1.42 -22.96
C ASP A 44 1.13 2.22 -21.78
N LEU A 45 0.73 1.87 -20.54
CA LEU A 45 1.19 2.47 -19.28
C LEU A 45 0.75 3.92 -19.09
N ASN A 46 -0.29 4.39 -19.82
CA ASN A 46 -0.84 5.71 -19.63
C ASN A 46 -1.92 5.72 -18.56
N ILE A 47 -1.95 6.78 -17.78
CA ILE A 47 -2.95 7.00 -16.73
C ILE A 47 -4.27 7.40 -17.39
N ILE A 48 -5.28 6.55 -17.22
CA ILE A 48 -6.64 6.78 -17.75
C ILE A 48 -7.53 7.47 -16.73
N GLN A 49 -7.40 7.11 -15.44
CA GLN A 49 -8.23 7.64 -14.38
C GLN A 49 -7.48 7.68 -13.05
N MET A 50 -7.76 8.69 -12.25
CA MET A 50 -7.31 8.81 -10.87
C MET A 50 -8.42 9.39 -10.03
N ASN A 51 -8.58 8.90 -8.79
CA ASN A 51 -9.51 9.51 -7.85
C ASN A 51 -8.88 10.69 -7.11
N LYS A 52 -9.71 11.44 -6.38
CA LYS A 52 -9.28 12.61 -5.62
C LYS A 52 -8.15 12.30 -4.63
N ALA A 53 -8.23 11.18 -3.91
CA ALA A 53 -7.21 10.80 -2.93
C ALA A 53 -5.83 10.56 -3.58
N ALA A 54 -5.80 9.92 -4.76
CA ALA A 54 -4.57 9.74 -5.53
C ALA A 54 -4.03 11.08 -6.04
N ASN A 55 -4.91 11.95 -6.54
CA ASN A 55 -4.55 13.29 -6.96
C ASN A 55 -3.92 14.08 -5.81
N ASP A 56 -4.50 14.04 -4.61
CA ASP A 56 -4.01 14.77 -3.45
C ASP A 56 -2.64 14.24 -2.98
N LEU A 57 -2.41 12.93 -3.03
CA LEU A 57 -1.13 12.34 -2.64
C LEU A 57 0.01 12.70 -3.58
N PHE A 58 -0.24 12.64 -4.89
CA PHE A 58 0.78 12.91 -5.90
C PHE A 58 0.95 14.40 -6.20
N ASP A 59 0.27 15.28 -5.45
CA ASP A 59 0.36 16.77 -5.50
C ASP A 59 0.22 17.33 -6.94
N ILE A 60 -0.78 16.79 -7.64
CA ILE A 60 -1.06 17.15 -9.03
C ILE A 60 -1.62 18.56 -9.15
N SER A 61 -2.02 19.17 -8.03
CA SER A 61 -2.47 20.56 -7.94
C SER A 61 -1.44 21.58 -8.47
N ARG A 62 -0.17 21.18 -8.61
CA ARG A 62 0.90 22.01 -9.23
C ARG A 62 0.91 22.01 -10.76
N LYS A 63 -0.24 21.97 -11.44
CA LYS A 63 -0.40 22.27 -12.88
C LYS A 63 -0.01 21.15 -13.88
N LYS A 64 0.18 19.93 -13.52
CA LYS A 64 0.33 18.86 -14.50
C LYS A 64 -0.89 17.96 -14.50
N GLN A 65 -1.66 18.03 -15.58
CA GLN A 65 -2.68 17.04 -15.87
C GLN A 65 -1.96 15.71 -16.14
N LEU A 66 -2.07 14.75 -15.23
CA LEU A 66 -1.42 13.43 -15.36
C LEU A 66 -2.24 12.45 -16.20
N LEU A 67 -3.50 12.73 -16.44
CA LEU A 67 -4.32 11.94 -17.36
C LEU A 67 -3.67 11.89 -18.75
N GLY A 68 -3.50 10.69 -19.28
CA GLY A 68 -2.84 10.42 -20.55
C GLY A 68 -1.30 10.42 -20.50
N LYS A 69 -0.69 10.58 -19.34
CA LYS A 69 0.76 10.46 -19.16
C LYS A 69 1.16 9.09 -18.64
N ALA A 70 2.45 8.77 -18.81
CA ALA A 70 3.01 7.53 -18.34
C ALA A 70 2.95 7.40 -16.81
N VAL A 71 2.50 6.26 -16.31
CA VAL A 71 2.43 5.97 -14.88
C VAL A 71 3.79 6.00 -14.19
N GLY A 72 4.87 5.77 -14.94
CA GLY A 72 6.25 5.89 -14.47
C GLY A 72 6.63 7.30 -13.97
N GLU A 73 5.85 8.35 -14.30
CA GLU A 73 6.05 9.69 -13.75
C GLU A 73 5.66 9.80 -12.25
N ILE A 74 4.82 8.89 -11.75
CA ILE A 74 4.31 8.94 -10.37
C ILE A 74 4.71 7.74 -9.52
N MET A 75 4.97 6.59 -10.12
CA MET A 75 5.35 5.37 -9.42
C MET A 75 6.13 4.41 -10.32
N ASP A 76 6.83 3.45 -9.70
CA ASP A 76 7.49 2.36 -10.41
C ASP A 76 6.47 1.52 -11.20
N ASP A 77 6.68 1.42 -12.51
CA ASP A 77 5.83 0.74 -13.48
C ASP A 77 6.25 -0.73 -13.72
N TYR A 78 7.42 -1.14 -13.22
CA TYR A 78 7.93 -2.50 -13.43
C TYR A 78 6.96 -3.62 -13.02
N PRO A 79 6.23 -3.55 -11.89
CA PRO A 79 5.23 -4.55 -11.53
C PRO A 79 4.06 -4.61 -12.50
N ILE A 80 3.68 -3.47 -13.11
CA ILE A 80 2.62 -3.40 -14.12
C ILE A 80 3.09 -4.09 -15.39
N ILE A 81 4.30 -3.79 -15.85
CA ILE A 81 4.92 -4.42 -17.02
C ILE A 81 5.00 -5.94 -16.82
N ASN A 82 5.48 -6.39 -15.67
CA ASN A 82 5.53 -7.81 -15.33
C ASN A 82 4.15 -8.47 -15.28
N MET A 83 3.15 -7.77 -14.77
CA MET A 83 1.78 -8.27 -14.72
C MET A 83 1.26 -8.53 -16.13
N ILE A 84 1.48 -7.63 -17.07
CA ILE A 84 1.10 -7.76 -18.48
C ILE A 84 1.89 -8.90 -19.14
N ALA A 85 3.22 -8.88 -18.98
CA ALA A 85 4.13 -9.84 -19.66
C ALA A 85 3.88 -11.30 -19.23
N PHE A 86 3.61 -11.53 -17.94
CA PHE A 86 3.38 -12.87 -17.38
C PHE A 86 1.91 -13.21 -17.18
N ASN A 87 1.00 -12.38 -17.70
CA ASN A 87 -0.44 -12.59 -17.65
C ASN A 87 -0.97 -12.86 -16.22
N ARG A 88 -0.47 -12.10 -15.25
CA ARG A 88 -0.89 -12.23 -13.85
C ARG A 88 -2.20 -11.49 -13.63
N GLU A 89 -3.09 -12.09 -12.83
CA GLU A 89 -4.40 -11.50 -12.51
C GLU A 89 -4.29 -10.43 -11.42
N ILE A 90 -3.55 -10.74 -10.37
CA ILE A 90 -3.38 -9.86 -9.21
C ILE A 90 -1.90 -9.85 -8.82
N VAL A 91 -1.40 -8.66 -8.50
CA VAL A 91 -0.08 -8.45 -7.88
C VAL A 91 -0.25 -7.52 -6.69
N GLN A 92 0.37 -7.88 -5.57
CA GLN A 92 0.38 -7.06 -4.36
C GLN A 92 1.81 -6.82 -3.93
N ASP A 93 2.13 -5.57 -3.64
CA ASP A 93 3.43 -5.16 -3.13
C ASP A 93 3.31 -3.97 -2.17
N CYS A 94 4.44 -3.60 -1.57
CA CYS A 94 4.54 -2.42 -0.72
C CYS A 94 5.74 -1.59 -1.17
N ILE A 95 5.48 -0.36 -1.58
CA ILE A 95 6.50 0.55 -2.08
C ILE A 95 6.72 1.71 -1.10
N TYR A 96 7.90 2.30 -1.17
CA TYR A 96 8.19 3.54 -0.46
C TYR A 96 8.32 4.69 -1.45
N LEU A 97 7.43 5.68 -1.33
CA LEU A 97 7.47 6.89 -2.13
C LEU A 97 8.42 7.90 -1.48
N ASN A 98 9.58 8.10 -2.10
CA ASN A 98 10.66 8.94 -1.55
C ASN A 98 10.25 10.42 -1.42
N GLU A 99 9.56 10.97 -2.39
CA GLU A 99 9.13 12.37 -2.39
C GLU A 99 8.10 12.66 -1.31
N GLN A 100 7.11 11.76 -1.14
CA GLN A 100 6.04 11.87 -0.17
C GLN A 100 6.44 11.32 1.21
N LYS A 101 7.56 10.59 1.30
CA LYS A 101 8.04 9.89 2.51
C LYS A 101 6.98 8.96 3.11
N ARG A 102 6.32 8.17 2.26
CA ARG A 102 5.21 7.30 2.64
C ARG A 102 5.40 5.87 2.17
N TYR A 103 4.96 4.94 3.00
CA TYR A 103 4.82 3.52 2.63
C TYR A 103 3.43 3.32 2.06
N ILE A 104 3.36 2.84 0.82
CA ILE A 104 2.13 2.58 0.11
C ILE A 104 2.03 1.09 -0.18
N GLU A 105 1.01 0.45 0.36
CA GLU A 105 0.60 -0.89 -0.05
C GLU A 105 -0.24 -0.76 -1.31
N ARG A 106 0.12 -1.49 -2.38
CA ARG A 106 -0.61 -1.44 -3.63
C ARG A 106 -1.05 -2.83 -4.08
N VAL A 107 -2.27 -2.89 -4.61
CA VAL A 107 -2.86 -4.05 -5.25
C VAL A 107 -3.15 -3.68 -6.70
N LEU A 108 -2.52 -4.41 -7.61
CA LEU A 108 -2.73 -4.29 -9.05
C LEU A 108 -3.67 -5.41 -9.49
N THR A 109 -4.71 -5.06 -10.24
CA THR A 109 -5.65 -6.03 -10.82
C THR A 109 -5.73 -5.82 -12.32
N ASN A 110 -5.61 -6.89 -13.08
CA ASN A 110 -5.63 -6.87 -14.54
C ASN A 110 -7.02 -7.18 -15.09
N ASP A 111 -7.60 -6.25 -15.82
CA ASP A 111 -8.80 -6.44 -16.62
C ASP A 111 -8.42 -6.67 -18.10
N TRP A 112 -8.21 -7.92 -18.46
CA TRP A 112 -7.83 -8.30 -19.84
C TRP A 112 -8.87 -7.93 -20.87
N LYS A 113 -10.15 -7.94 -20.48
CA LYS A 113 -11.25 -7.65 -21.41
C LYS A 113 -11.20 -6.22 -21.90
N ASN A 114 -10.94 -5.28 -20.99
CA ASN A 114 -10.90 -3.86 -21.29
C ASN A 114 -9.45 -3.35 -21.49
N LYS A 115 -8.45 -4.22 -21.33
CA LYS A 115 -7.02 -3.88 -21.38
C LYS A 115 -6.67 -2.74 -20.41
N LEU A 116 -7.13 -2.88 -19.19
CA LEU A 116 -6.91 -1.91 -18.12
C LEU A 116 -6.26 -2.58 -16.91
N ILE A 117 -5.45 -1.85 -16.20
CA ILE A 117 -4.90 -2.25 -14.92
C ILE A 117 -5.41 -1.28 -13.87
N LEU A 118 -6.07 -1.83 -12.87
CA LEU A 118 -6.57 -1.10 -11.73
C LEU A 118 -5.53 -1.18 -10.61
N CYS A 119 -5.02 -0.05 -10.19
CA CYS A 119 -4.10 0.09 -9.08
C CYS A 119 -4.82 0.71 -7.88
N ILE A 120 -5.08 -0.11 -6.87
CA ILE A 120 -5.65 0.34 -5.59
C ILE A 120 -4.50 0.43 -4.59
N MET A 121 -4.40 1.56 -3.90
CA MET A 121 -3.30 1.82 -2.99
C MET A 121 -3.80 2.31 -1.64
N LYS A 122 -3.06 1.95 -0.58
CA LYS A 122 -3.32 2.36 0.79
C LYS A 122 -2.05 2.91 1.43
N ASP A 123 -2.16 4.06 2.09
CA ASP A 123 -1.08 4.58 2.93
C ASP A 123 -0.99 3.73 4.21
N VAL A 124 0.12 3.04 4.36
CA VAL A 124 0.44 2.18 5.51
C VAL A 124 1.65 2.68 6.29
N THR A 125 1.95 3.96 6.17
CA THR A 125 3.14 4.58 6.80
C THR A 125 3.11 4.44 8.31
N ARG A 126 1.98 4.71 8.93
CA ARG A 126 1.82 4.62 10.39
C ARG A 126 1.97 3.19 10.90
N GLU A 127 1.38 2.24 10.18
CA GLU A 127 1.46 0.82 10.48
C GLU A 127 2.92 0.35 10.40
N LYS A 128 3.63 0.71 9.32
CA LYS A 128 5.04 0.34 9.10
C LYS A 128 5.99 0.99 10.10
N GLU A 129 5.75 2.23 10.46
CA GLU A 129 6.54 2.92 11.50
C GLU A 129 6.31 2.30 12.88
N SER A 130 5.06 1.96 13.22
CA SER A 130 4.73 1.26 14.46
C SER A 130 5.39 -0.11 14.53
N GLU A 131 5.31 -0.89 13.45
CA GLU A 131 5.96 -2.19 13.33
C GLU A 131 7.48 -2.09 13.52
N LYS A 132 8.13 -1.11 12.88
CA LYS A 132 9.56 -0.85 13.04
C LYS A 132 9.93 -0.50 14.49
N LYS A 133 9.14 0.35 15.15
CA LYS A 133 9.36 0.69 16.57
C LYS A 133 9.24 -0.53 17.47
N GLN A 134 8.22 -1.36 17.26
CA GLN A 134 8.03 -2.60 18.03
C GLN A 134 9.18 -3.59 17.81
N ASN A 135 9.60 -3.78 16.56
CA ASN A 135 10.69 -4.69 16.23
C ASN A 135 12.02 -4.21 16.83
N ARG A 136 12.27 -2.90 16.83
CA ARG A 136 13.43 -2.32 17.48
C ARG A 136 13.40 -2.53 18.99
N ALA A 137 12.27 -2.26 19.65
CA ALA A 137 12.13 -2.49 21.09
C ALA A 137 12.32 -3.96 21.47
N LYS A 138 11.79 -4.89 20.66
CA LYS A 138 12.03 -6.33 20.84
C LYS A 138 13.51 -6.70 20.71
N ALA A 139 14.19 -6.18 19.70
CA ALA A 139 15.61 -6.43 19.49
C ALA A 139 16.47 -5.88 20.65
N GLU A 140 16.16 -4.67 21.13
CA GLU A 140 16.82 -4.07 22.30
C GLU A 140 16.58 -4.90 23.58
N ALA A 141 15.36 -5.40 23.79
CA ALA A 141 15.03 -6.25 24.93
C ALA A 141 15.79 -7.60 24.90
N VAL A 142 15.90 -8.22 23.73
CA VAL A 142 16.69 -9.45 23.55
C VAL A 142 18.16 -9.20 23.86
N GLN A 143 18.74 -8.14 23.30
CA GLN A 143 20.15 -7.79 23.60
C GLN A 143 20.40 -7.52 25.10
N MET A 144 19.43 -6.90 25.77
CA MET A 144 19.53 -6.65 27.22
C MET A 144 19.46 -7.96 28.02
N ALA A 145 18.58 -8.87 27.64
CA ALA A 145 18.50 -10.20 28.25
C ALA A 145 19.79 -11.01 28.06
N ASP A 146 20.37 -11.00 26.87
CA ASP A 146 21.64 -11.67 26.57
C ASP A 146 22.80 -11.11 27.42
N LYS A 147 22.87 -9.78 27.55
CA LYS A 147 23.89 -9.14 28.41
C LYS A 147 23.74 -9.54 29.87
N LEU A 148 22.49 -9.53 30.38
CA LEU A 148 22.23 -9.94 31.75
C LEU A 148 22.60 -11.42 32.00
N ALA A 149 22.26 -12.31 31.07
CA ALA A 149 22.59 -13.71 31.15
C ALA A 149 24.12 -13.93 31.15
N ALA A 150 24.87 -13.22 30.28
CA ALA A 150 26.31 -13.27 30.24
C ALA A 150 26.94 -12.76 31.55
N GLU A 151 26.43 -11.69 32.13
CA GLU A 151 26.87 -11.16 33.40
C GLU A 151 26.64 -12.15 34.56
N GLN A 152 25.46 -12.76 34.62
CA GLN A 152 25.15 -13.78 35.62
C GLN A 152 26.07 -15.00 35.51
N LEU A 153 26.34 -15.46 34.29
CA LEU A 153 27.28 -16.56 34.08
C LEU A 153 28.71 -16.20 34.53
N ARG A 154 29.14 -14.97 34.30
CA ARG A 154 30.42 -14.49 34.79
C ARG A 154 30.51 -14.51 36.31
N ILE A 155 29.50 -14.01 36.99
CA ILE A 155 29.40 -13.99 38.46
C ILE A 155 29.42 -15.44 39.02
N VAL A 156 28.68 -16.36 38.41
CA VAL A 156 28.66 -17.77 38.80
C VAL A 156 30.06 -18.39 38.66
N HIS A 157 30.79 -18.08 37.58
CA HIS A 157 32.15 -18.56 37.39
C HIS A 157 33.13 -17.97 38.40
N GLU A 158 33.00 -16.70 38.75
CA GLU A 158 33.84 -16.09 39.81
C GLU A 158 33.58 -16.74 41.16
N ILE A 159 32.32 -16.97 41.54
CA ILE A 159 31.96 -17.65 42.77
C ILE A 159 32.49 -19.09 42.80
N ALA A 160 32.38 -19.83 41.71
CA ALA A 160 32.85 -21.20 41.58
C ALA A 160 34.41 -21.27 41.70
N SER A 161 35.10 -20.28 41.14
CA SER A 161 36.58 -20.16 41.26
C SER A 161 37.00 -19.90 42.71
N LEU A 162 36.35 -18.97 43.39
CA LEU A 162 36.63 -18.66 44.78
C LEU A 162 36.36 -19.83 45.74
N LEU A 163 35.29 -20.59 45.50
CA LEU A 163 34.95 -21.80 46.27
C LEU A 163 35.95 -22.94 45.98
N GLY A 164 36.45 -23.04 44.77
CA GLY A 164 37.48 -24.01 44.40
C GLY A 164 38.83 -23.73 45.06
N GLU A 165 39.24 -22.46 45.15
CA GLU A 165 40.48 -22.06 45.86
C GLU A 165 40.36 -22.32 47.38
N THR A 166 39.25 -21.96 48.02
CA THR A 166 39.08 -22.22 49.45
C THR A 166 38.99 -23.71 49.78
N ALA A 167 38.51 -24.57 48.88
CA ALA A 167 38.51 -26.01 49.04
C ALA A 167 39.92 -26.62 48.88
N ALA A 168 40.81 -26.00 48.15
CA ALA A 168 42.21 -26.42 48.00
C ALA A 168 43.06 -26.05 49.23
N ASP A 169 42.81 -24.87 49.83
CA ASP A 169 43.52 -24.41 51.04
C ASP A 169 43.09 -25.14 52.32
N THR A 170 41.97 -25.83 52.35
CA THR A 170 41.49 -26.58 53.52
C THR A 170 42.04 -28.02 53.56
N LYS A 171 42.88 -28.43 52.62
CA LYS A 171 43.51 -29.78 52.56
C LYS A 171 44.98 -29.78 52.96
N VAL A 172 45.39 -28.91 53.88
CA VAL A 172 46.74 -28.98 54.53
C VAL A 172 46.59 -29.51 55.96
#